data_2e561915583d4e690a022c9a1156e6b0
#
_entry.id   2e561915583d4e690a022c9a1156e6b0
#
_cell.length_a   1.000
_cell.length_b   1.000
_cell.length_c   1.000
_cell.angle_alpha   90.00
_cell.angle_beta   90.00
_cell.angle_gamma   90.00
#
_symmetry.space_group_name_H-M   'P 1'
#
loop_
_entity.id
_entity.type
_entity.pdbx_description
1 polymer ?
#
loop_
_entity_poly.entity_id
_entity_poly.type
_entity_poly.pdbx_seq_one_letter_code
_entity_poly.pdbx_strand_id
1 'polypeptide(L)'
;MRARIAANESAAASQVRTLNTAEVSYVTGYPAQGYGTLAQLGGPAPCVPVVAGACLIDNSLATNYAGKGKSGYNFAIAIINQGQYVATATPIAVGSTGVNSFCSIEDGVVRKDPAGALNATEAACGALAALGN
;
A
#
# COMPACT_ATOMS: atom_id res chain seq x y z
N MET A 1 19.60 14.99 4.76
CA MET A 1 18.14 15.23 4.72
C MET A 1 17.50 14.74 3.43
N ARG A 2 17.95 15.27 2.27
CA ARG A 2 17.40 14.85 0.97
C ARG A 2 17.63 13.37 0.68
N ALA A 3 18.80 12.84 1.04
CA ALA A 3 19.09 11.42 0.81
C ALA A 3 18.16 10.52 1.62
N ARG A 4 17.81 10.94 2.84
CA ARG A 4 16.87 10.17 3.67
C ARG A 4 15.47 10.22 3.08
N ILE A 5 15.03 11.39 2.63
CA ILE A 5 13.71 11.52 1.99
C ILE A 5 13.64 10.65 0.74
N ALA A 6 14.66 10.69 -0.11
CA ALA A 6 14.71 9.88 -1.32
C ALA A 6 14.67 8.38 -1.01
N ALA A 7 15.41 7.95 0.02
CA ALA A 7 15.41 6.54 0.44
C ALA A 7 14.03 6.14 0.99
N ASN A 8 13.41 7.01 1.78
CA ASN A 8 12.07 6.74 2.33
C ASN A 8 11.03 6.63 1.21
N GLU A 9 11.10 7.53 0.23
CA GLU A 9 10.17 7.49 -0.90
C GLU A 9 10.36 6.23 -1.73
N SER A 10 11.59 5.83 -1.98
CA SER A 10 11.88 4.59 -2.70
C SER A 10 11.35 3.37 -1.97
N ALA A 11 11.55 3.32 -0.65
CA ALA A 11 11.04 2.23 0.18
C ALA A 11 9.50 2.20 0.16
N ALA A 12 8.86 3.37 0.25
CA ALA A 12 7.41 3.45 0.24
C ALA A 12 6.82 2.98 -1.10
N ALA A 13 7.40 3.42 -2.22
CA ALA A 13 6.96 2.98 -3.54
C ALA A 13 7.12 1.47 -3.71
N SER A 14 8.22 0.91 -3.21
CA SER A 14 8.46 -0.53 -3.23
C SER A 14 7.41 -1.29 -2.43
N GLN A 15 7.02 -0.77 -1.25
CA GLN A 15 5.98 -1.39 -0.44
C GLN A 15 4.62 -1.35 -1.14
N VAL A 16 4.30 -0.26 -1.83
CA VAL A 16 3.06 -0.19 -2.61
C VAL A 16 3.05 -1.26 -3.70
N ARG A 17 4.18 -1.49 -4.36
CA ARG A 17 4.30 -2.56 -5.35
C ARG A 17 4.10 -3.94 -4.71
N THR A 18 4.64 -4.14 -3.51
CA THR A 18 4.43 -5.37 -2.74
C THR A 18 2.95 -5.58 -2.44
N LEU A 19 2.23 -4.51 -2.07
CA LEU A 19 0.80 -4.59 -1.83
C LEU A 19 0.02 -4.95 -3.09
N ASN A 20 0.41 -4.40 -4.24
CA ASN A 20 -0.21 -4.76 -5.52
C ASN A 20 -0.05 -6.24 -5.83
N THR A 21 1.16 -6.78 -5.66
CA THR A 21 1.44 -8.19 -5.89
C THR A 21 0.62 -9.07 -4.94
N ALA A 22 0.54 -8.68 -3.68
CA ALA A 22 -0.23 -9.40 -2.67
C ALA A 22 -1.73 -9.40 -3.00
N GLU A 23 -2.26 -8.26 -3.49
CA GLU A 23 -3.67 -8.19 -3.88
C GLU A 23 -4.00 -9.13 -5.02
N VAL A 24 -3.12 -9.20 -6.04
CA VAL A 24 -3.31 -10.14 -7.15
C VAL A 24 -3.32 -11.57 -6.65
N SER A 25 -2.40 -11.91 -5.75
CA SER A 25 -2.35 -13.25 -5.15
C SER A 25 -3.58 -13.53 -4.32
N TYR A 26 -4.06 -12.54 -3.56
CA TYR A 26 -5.23 -12.70 -2.71
C TYR A 26 -6.49 -12.95 -3.53
N VAL A 27 -6.74 -12.13 -4.55
CA VAL A 27 -7.94 -12.28 -5.38
C VAL A 27 -7.90 -13.56 -6.20
N THR A 28 -6.71 -14.04 -6.56
CA THR A 28 -6.53 -15.32 -7.27
C THR A 28 -6.84 -16.49 -6.35
N GLY A 29 -6.40 -16.42 -5.09
CA GLY A 29 -6.63 -17.50 -4.12
C GLY A 29 -8.04 -17.49 -3.51
N TYR A 30 -8.66 -16.32 -3.44
CA TYR A 30 -9.99 -16.17 -2.83
C TYR A 30 -10.91 -15.34 -3.73
N PRO A 31 -11.24 -15.84 -4.92
CA PRO A 31 -11.97 -15.03 -5.91
C PRO A 31 -13.36 -14.58 -5.45
N ALA A 32 -13.98 -15.31 -4.53
CA ALA A 32 -15.29 -14.93 -3.99
C ALA A 32 -15.21 -13.71 -3.07
N GLN A 33 -14.04 -13.43 -2.51
CA GLN A 33 -13.82 -12.28 -1.63
C GLN A 33 -13.49 -11.01 -2.40
N GLY A 34 -12.86 -11.13 -3.56
CA GLY A 34 -12.28 -10.00 -4.27
C GLY A 34 -10.96 -9.58 -3.62
N TYR A 35 -10.60 -8.30 -3.69
CA TYR A 35 -9.37 -7.81 -3.09
C TYR A 35 -9.47 -7.77 -1.57
N GLY A 36 -8.32 -7.92 -0.90
CA GLY A 36 -8.25 -8.00 0.55
C GLY A 36 -7.85 -6.68 1.20
N THR A 37 -8.28 -6.49 2.45
CA THR A 37 -7.79 -5.39 3.27
C THR A 37 -6.32 -5.60 3.62
N LEU A 38 -5.65 -4.56 4.11
CA LEU A 38 -4.25 -4.67 4.50
C LEU A 38 -4.04 -5.82 5.50
N ALA A 39 -4.90 -5.92 6.52
CA ALA A 39 -4.82 -6.97 7.52
C ALA A 39 -5.04 -8.36 6.92
N GLN A 40 -5.92 -8.49 5.94
CA GLN A 40 -6.20 -9.78 5.31
C GLN A 40 -5.03 -10.29 4.46
N LEU A 41 -4.16 -9.41 3.99
CA LEU A 41 -3.00 -9.81 3.21
C LEU A 41 -1.89 -10.42 4.06
N GLY A 42 -1.84 -10.13 5.35
CA GLY A 42 -0.83 -10.63 6.27
C GLY A 42 -1.35 -11.71 7.19
N GLY A 43 -0.93 -11.66 8.43
CA GLY A 43 -1.37 -12.56 9.48
C GLY A 43 -0.28 -12.77 10.51
N PRO A 44 -0.64 -12.96 11.79
CA PRO A 44 0.36 -13.16 12.85
C PRO A 44 1.05 -14.52 12.74
N ALA A 45 2.29 -14.57 13.21
CA ALA A 45 3.04 -15.82 13.21
C ALA A 45 2.57 -16.75 14.35
N PRO A 46 2.55 -18.08 14.16
CA PRO A 46 2.80 -18.78 12.91
C PRO A 46 1.65 -18.61 11.93
N CYS A 47 1.95 -18.18 10.73
CA CYS A 47 0.91 -17.81 9.77
C CYS A 47 0.46 -19.03 8.95
N VAL A 48 -0.84 -19.31 9.00
CA VAL A 48 -1.49 -20.33 8.16
C VAL A 48 -2.41 -19.58 7.19
N PRO A 49 -2.23 -19.71 5.88
CA PRO A 49 -3.01 -18.93 4.91
C PRO A 49 -4.50 -19.24 4.99
N VAL A 50 -5.29 -18.21 5.29
CA VAL A 50 -6.76 -18.26 5.31
C VAL A 50 -7.29 -16.92 4.79
N VAL A 51 -8.61 -16.84 4.56
CA VAL A 51 -9.26 -15.64 4.06
C VAL A 51 -8.98 -14.41 4.94
N ALA A 52 -8.98 -14.60 6.25
CA ALA A 52 -8.77 -13.49 7.20
C ALA A 52 -7.31 -13.12 7.37
N GLY A 53 -6.37 -13.93 6.88
CA GLY A 53 -4.96 -13.67 6.98
C GLY A 53 -4.20 -14.58 6.03
N ALA A 54 -3.94 -14.10 4.81
CA ALA A 54 -3.46 -14.94 3.73
C ALA A 54 -1.94 -15.13 3.70
N CYS A 55 -1.22 -14.53 4.63
CA CYS A 55 0.24 -14.67 4.76
C CYS A 55 1.02 -14.21 3.53
N LEU A 56 0.49 -13.25 2.79
CA LEU A 56 1.11 -12.76 1.56
C LEU A 56 2.10 -11.63 1.80
N ILE A 57 1.98 -10.94 2.92
CA ILE A 57 2.91 -9.87 3.34
C ILE A 57 3.28 -10.09 4.80
N ASP A 58 4.35 -9.43 5.24
CA ASP A 58 4.74 -9.47 6.65
C ASP A 58 3.60 -8.90 7.51
N ASN A 59 3.37 -9.50 8.67
CA ASN A 59 2.37 -8.99 9.58
C ASN A 59 2.68 -7.55 10.03
N SER A 60 3.95 -7.19 10.10
CA SER A 60 4.35 -5.82 10.39
C SER A 60 3.75 -4.84 9.39
N LEU A 61 3.89 -5.12 8.10
CA LEU A 61 3.28 -4.30 7.05
C LEU A 61 1.75 -4.34 7.12
N ALA A 62 1.18 -5.53 7.39
CA ALA A 62 -0.27 -5.70 7.47
C ALA A 62 -0.90 -4.86 8.59
N THR A 63 -0.15 -4.56 9.64
CA THR A 63 -0.62 -3.74 10.76
C THR A 63 -0.12 -2.30 10.66
N ASN A 64 0.47 -1.92 9.52
CA ASN A 64 1.13 -0.62 9.33
C ASN A 64 2.17 -0.40 10.45
N TYR A 65 2.94 -1.47 10.75
CA TYR A 65 3.98 -1.44 11.79
C TYR A 65 3.43 -0.94 13.12
N ALA A 66 2.32 -1.58 13.54
CA ALA A 66 1.58 -1.27 14.77
C ALA A 66 1.02 0.17 14.77
N GLY A 67 0.63 0.66 13.59
CA GLY A 67 0.09 2.00 13.41
C GLY A 67 1.12 3.10 13.31
N LYS A 68 2.40 2.74 13.35
CA LYS A 68 3.50 3.73 13.38
C LYS A 68 4.15 3.98 12.01
N GLY A 69 3.84 3.12 11.05
CA GLY A 69 4.46 3.19 9.74
C GLY A 69 5.91 2.72 9.74
N LYS A 70 6.56 2.84 8.60
CA LYS A 70 7.97 2.47 8.43
C LYS A 70 8.61 3.40 7.41
N SER A 71 9.89 3.69 7.63
CA SER A 71 10.66 4.57 6.74
C SER A 71 9.97 5.92 6.55
N GLY A 72 9.31 6.41 7.60
CA GLY A 72 8.64 7.70 7.57
C GLY A 72 7.32 7.74 6.80
N TYR A 73 6.74 6.56 6.47
CA TYR A 73 5.47 6.47 5.73
C TYR A 73 4.46 5.60 6.45
N ASN A 74 3.20 5.97 6.31
CA ASN A 74 2.05 5.17 6.72
C ASN A 74 1.49 4.42 5.52
N PHE A 75 1.06 3.19 5.72
CA PHE A 75 0.53 2.33 4.67
C PHE A 75 -0.92 1.96 4.97
N ALA A 76 -1.75 1.93 3.93
CA ALA A 76 -3.16 1.57 4.07
C ALA A 76 -3.70 1.04 2.75
N ILE A 77 -4.77 0.27 2.84
CA ILE A 77 -5.55 -0.16 1.67
C ILE A 77 -7.00 0.20 1.93
N ALA A 78 -7.62 0.89 0.98
CA ALA A 78 -9.04 1.19 0.98
C ALA A 78 -9.71 0.24 -0.01
N ILE A 79 -10.67 -0.56 0.45
CA ILE A 79 -11.44 -1.45 -0.41
C ILE A 79 -12.68 -0.69 -0.86
N ILE A 80 -12.78 -0.50 -2.18
CA ILE A 80 -13.91 0.21 -2.78
C ILE A 80 -15.06 -0.78 -3.03
N ASN A 81 -14.73 -1.91 -3.65
CA ASN A 81 -15.64 -3.03 -3.87
C ASN A 81 -14.79 -4.27 -4.15
N GLN A 82 -15.42 -5.39 -4.51
CA GLN A 82 -14.69 -6.64 -4.75
C GLN A 82 -13.68 -6.56 -5.89
N GLY A 83 -13.90 -5.67 -6.83
CA GLY A 83 -13.01 -5.52 -7.99
C GLY A 83 -12.13 -4.28 -7.96
N GLN A 84 -12.17 -3.50 -6.86
CA GLN A 84 -11.45 -2.23 -6.80
C GLN A 84 -10.87 -1.98 -5.42
N TYR A 85 -9.61 -1.54 -5.39
CA TYR A 85 -8.95 -1.13 -4.15
C TYR A 85 -8.01 0.05 -4.43
N VAL A 86 -7.62 0.75 -3.38
CA VAL A 86 -6.56 1.77 -3.44
C VAL A 86 -5.57 1.48 -2.33
N ALA A 87 -4.33 1.17 -2.73
CA ALA A 87 -3.22 1.01 -1.79
C ALA A 87 -2.50 2.34 -1.68
N THR A 88 -2.21 2.80 -0.48
CA THR A 88 -1.61 4.12 -0.25
C THR A 88 -0.40 4.05 0.65
N ALA A 89 0.54 4.97 0.41
CA ALA A 89 1.68 5.24 1.30
C ALA A 89 1.78 6.76 1.41
N THR A 90 1.61 7.29 2.63
CA THR A 90 1.64 8.72 2.86
C THR A 90 2.75 9.07 3.86
N PRO A 91 3.51 10.17 3.62
CA PRO A 91 4.55 10.55 4.58
C PRO A 91 3.95 10.92 5.92
N ILE A 92 4.59 10.47 6.99
CA ILE A 92 4.17 10.79 8.35
C ILE A 92 4.29 12.29 8.60
N ALA A 93 5.36 12.89 8.08
CA ALA A 93 5.56 14.33 8.15
C ALA A 93 6.03 14.83 6.78
N VAL A 94 5.14 15.49 6.05
CA VAL A 94 5.45 16.00 4.71
C VAL A 94 6.59 17.02 4.80
N GLY A 95 7.61 16.83 3.96
CA GLY A 95 8.79 17.67 3.95
C GLY A 95 9.90 17.22 4.89
N SER A 96 9.61 16.28 5.80
CA SER A 96 10.61 15.72 6.74
C SER A 96 10.88 14.27 6.47
N THR A 97 9.83 13.44 6.43
CA THR A 97 10.00 12.00 6.20
C THR A 97 9.82 11.64 4.74
N GLY A 98 9.12 12.47 3.97
CA GLY A 98 8.94 12.33 2.54
C GLY A 98 8.18 13.53 2.02
N VAL A 99 8.22 13.74 0.71
CA VAL A 99 7.48 14.83 0.05
C VAL A 99 6.31 14.26 -0.73
N ASN A 100 6.57 13.22 -1.54
CA ASN A 100 5.53 12.60 -2.36
C ASN A 100 4.78 11.54 -1.57
N SER A 101 3.47 11.45 -1.77
CA SER A 101 2.73 10.25 -1.39
C SER A 101 2.60 9.34 -2.61
N PHE A 102 2.28 8.08 -2.36
CA PHE A 102 2.15 7.08 -3.40
C PHE A 102 0.83 6.37 -3.25
N CYS A 103 0.25 5.96 -4.38
CA CYS A 103 -0.96 5.16 -4.37
C CYS A 103 -0.98 4.25 -5.60
N SER A 104 -1.80 3.22 -5.54
CA SER A 104 -2.03 2.34 -6.66
C SER A 104 -3.44 1.79 -6.56
N ILE A 105 -4.06 1.64 -7.73
CA ILE A 105 -5.38 1.01 -7.84
C ILE A 105 -5.19 -0.37 -8.49
N GLU A 106 -6.30 -1.04 -8.82
CA GLU A 106 -6.27 -2.41 -9.33
C GLU A 106 -5.51 -2.58 -10.66
N ASP A 107 -5.19 -1.48 -11.35
CA ASP A 107 -4.37 -1.56 -12.56
C ASP A 107 -2.89 -1.86 -12.27
N GLY A 108 -2.48 -1.82 -10.99
CA GLY A 108 -1.11 -2.12 -10.58
C GLY A 108 -0.10 -1.02 -10.87
N VAL A 109 -0.54 0.14 -11.31
CA VAL A 109 0.34 1.27 -11.62
C VAL A 109 0.56 2.10 -10.37
N VAL A 110 1.80 2.22 -9.91
CA VAL A 110 2.15 3.09 -8.78
C VAL A 110 2.16 4.53 -9.27
N ARG A 111 1.44 5.39 -8.57
CA ARG A 111 1.31 6.82 -8.89
C ARG A 111 1.80 7.66 -7.72
N LYS A 112 2.17 8.89 -8.01
CA LYS A 112 2.67 9.78 -6.96
C LYS A 112 1.92 11.10 -6.93
N ASP A 113 1.77 11.64 -5.72
CA ASP A 113 1.22 12.96 -5.48
C ASP A 113 2.31 13.84 -4.87
N PRO A 114 2.78 14.87 -5.59
CA PRO A 114 3.82 15.76 -5.06
C PRO A 114 3.38 16.56 -3.83
N ALA A 115 2.08 16.63 -3.56
CA ALA A 115 1.55 17.32 -2.38
C ALA A 115 1.62 16.46 -1.12
N GLY A 116 1.93 15.16 -1.24
CA GLY A 116 2.01 14.26 -0.09
C GLY A 116 0.66 13.94 0.53
N ALA A 117 -0.44 14.10 -0.20
CA ALA A 117 -1.78 13.91 0.31
C ALA A 117 -2.21 12.45 0.24
N LEU A 118 -3.20 12.08 1.06
CA LEU A 118 -3.82 10.76 1.00
C LEU A 118 -4.85 10.73 -0.12
N ASN A 119 -4.64 9.87 -1.11
CA ASN A 119 -5.52 9.71 -2.26
C ASN A 119 -6.18 8.32 -2.21
N ALA A 120 -7.17 8.17 -1.35
CA ALA A 120 -7.77 6.88 -1.04
C ALA A 120 -9.01 6.55 -1.88
N THR A 121 -9.22 7.26 -2.98
CA THR A 121 -10.32 6.97 -3.92
C THR A 121 -9.77 6.62 -5.29
N GLU A 122 -10.58 5.89 -6.08
CA GLU A 122 -10.21 5.53 -7.46
C GLU A 122 -9.93 6.77 -8.30
N ALA A 123 -10.80 7.77 -8.18
CA ALA A 123 -10.67 8.99 -8.98
C ALA A 123 -9.43 9.79 -8.57
N ALA A 124 -9.19 9.93 -7.28
CA ALA A 124 -8.07 10.73 -6.79
C ALA A 124 -6.73 10.10 -7.17
N CYS A 125 -6.59 8.79 -6.96
CA CYS A 125 -5.35 8.09 -7.32
C CYS A 125 -5.20 7.98 -8.83
N GLY A 126 -6.27 7.62 -9.52
CA GLY A 126 -6.23 7.43 -10.98
C GLY A 126 -5.89 8.69 -11.76
N ALA A 127 -6.10 9.88 -11.17
CA ALA A 127 -5.78 11.15 -11.81
C ALA A 127 -4.30 11.53 -11.69
N LEU A 128 -3.54 10.84 -10.84
CA LEU A 128 -2.14 11.17 -10.60
C LEU A 128 -1.23 10.58 -11.68
N ALA A 129 -0.06 11.22 -11.84
CA ALA A 129 0.93 10.73 -12.79
C ALA A 129 1.55 9.42 -12.28
N ALA A 130 1.77 8.50 -13.22
CA ALA A 130 2.46 7.26 -12.90
C ALA A 130 3.90 7.55 -12.47
N LEU A 131 4.39 6.76 -11.49
CA LEU A 131 5.75 6.90 -11.01
C LEU A 131 6.77 6.56 -12.09
N GLY A 132 6.39 5.72 -13.01
CA GLY A 132 7.29 5.19 -14.00
C GLY A 132 7.98 3.95 -13.49
N ASN A 133 8.93 3.46 -14.24
CA ASN A 133 9.66 2.23 -13.91
C ASN A 133 10.98 2.52 -13.22
#